data_5fbfbb5786169ebf60e9b5d1db862fad
#
_entry.id   5fbfbb5786169ebf60e9b5d1db862fad
#
_cell.length_a   1.000
_cell.length_b   1.000
_cell.length_c   1.000
_cell.angle_alpha   90.00
_cell.angle_beta   90.00
_cell.angle_gamma   90.00
#
_symmetry.space_group_name_H-M   'P 1'
#
loop_
_entity.id
_entity.type
_entity.pdbx_description
1 polymer ?
#
loop_
_entity_poly.entity_id
_entity_poly.type
_entity_poly.pdbx_seq_one_letter_code
_entity_poly.pdbx_strand_id
1 'polypeptide(L)'
;KDLGADIFTVALDAATPEIFDRTRGKGVQSPHKWDKYWEVLLDARDVFGPEKFGVHIIVGMGETEHDVLRLVQRIVDLGGHNHMFCFFPEQGSLMDHLPATPRDQWRRVQLGRYLIDYRGARVDHMKFDGQGRVVDFGLPGGELDDIIDSGLPFRTSGCPGKVAEDISACVPPYGDSPPSDIASYPFALEGKDVKKVRKQLGIPNRLV
;
A
#
# COMPACT_ATOMS: atom_id res chain seq x y z
N LYS A 1 -18.11 -7.37 16.02
CA LYS A 1 -17.25 -8.11 16.99
C LYS A 1 -18.06 -9.22 17.66
N ASP A 2 -19.21 -8.93 18.20
CA ASP A 2 -20.07 -9.92 18.90
C ASP A 2 -20.51 -11.10 18.03
N LEU A 3 -20.54 -10.93 16.72
CA LEU A 3 -20.81 -11.98 15.74
C LEU A 3 -19.54 -12.78 15.32
N GLY A 4 -18.40 -12.58 15.99
CA GLY A 4 -17.16 -13.30 15.74
C GLY A 4 -16.26 -12.68 14.67
N ALA A 5 -16.46 -11.41 14.27
CA ALA A 5 -15.48 -10.71 13.43
C ALA A 5 -14.22 -10.37 14.25
N ASP A 6 -13.05 -10.63 13.70
CA ASP A 6 -11.76 -10.44 14.37
C ASP A 6 -11.07 -9.14 13.95
N ILE A 7 -11.19 -8.77 12.69
CA ILE A 7 -10.52 -7.62 12.07
C ILE A 7 -11.54 -6.86 11.23
N PHE A 8 -11.42 -5.57 11.19
CA PHE A 8 -12.26 -4.70 10.38
C PHE A 8 -11.39 -3.81 9.48
N THR A 9 -11.59 -3.89 8.17
CA THR A 9 -10.84 -3.07 7.21
C THR A 9 -11.80 -2.19 6.42
N VAL A 10 -11.51 -0.89 6.40
CA VAL A 10 -12.30 0.09 5.64
C VAL A 10 -11.71 0.23 4.24
N ALA A 11 -12.54 0.02 3.22
CA ALA A 11 -12.16 0.25 1.83
C ALA A 11 -12.16 1.75 1.53
N LEU A 12 -11.17 2.48 2.08
CA LEU A 12 -10.96 3.91 1.85
C LEU A 12 -10.57 4.16 0.39
N ASP A 13 -9.72 3.27 -0.15
CA ASP A 13 -9.23 3.15 -1.51
C ASP A 13 -8.40 4.36 -2.01
N ALA A 14 -8.74 5.57 -1.64
CA ALA A 14 -8.05 6.80 -2.07
C ALA A 14 -7.07 7.31 -1.00
N ALA A 15 -5.98 7.94 -1.43
CA ALA A 15 -5.01 8.55 -0.53
C ALA A 15 -5.40 9.97 -0.09
N THR A 16 -6.28 10.64 -0.83
CA THR A 16 -6.74 12.01 -0.54
C THR A 16 -8.25 12.16 -0.70
N PRO A 17 -8.88 13.14 -0.01
CA PRO A 17 -10.31 13.41 -0.15
C PRO A 17 -10.72 13.79 -1.57
N GLU A 18 -9.85 14.45 -2.34
CA GLU A 18 -10.11 14.87 -3.73
C GLU A 18 -10.23 13.64 -4.65
N ILE A 19 -9.34 12.66 -4.48
CA ILE A 19 -9.38 11.40 -5.24
C ILE A 19 -10.58 10.58 -4.81
N PHE A 20 -10.86 10.50 -3.52
CA PHE A 20 -12.05 9.83 -3.01
C PHE A 20 -13.32 10.42 -3.62
N ASP A 21 -13.48 11.75 -3.60
CA ASP A 21 -14.65 12.40 -4.18
C ASP A 21 -14.80 12.10 -5.68
N ARG A 22 -13.68 12.05 -6.41
CA ARG A 22 -13.66 11.77 -7.85
C ARG A 22 -14.00 10.32 -8.19
N THR A 23 -13.55 9.36 -7.38
CA THR A 23 -13.61 7.93 -7.71
C THR A 23 -14.70 7.18 -6.97
N ARG A 24 -15.13 7.67 -5.80
CA ARG A 24 -16.10 7.01 -4.91
C ARG A 24 -17.21 7.93 -4.41
N GLY A 25 -16.99 9.24 -4.43
CA GLY A 25 -17.91 10.24 -3.91
C GLY A 25 -18.75 10.91 -5.01
N LYS A 26 -18.83 12.24 -4.95
CA LYS A 26 -19.66 13.06 -5.84
C LYS A 26 -19.32 12.91 -7.31
N GLY A 27 -18.05 12.70 -7.65
CA GLY A 27 -17.60 12.58 -9.03
C GLY A 27 -18.24 11.42 -9.79
N VAL A 28 -18.67 10.38 -9.07
CA VAL A 28 -19.39 9.22 -9.60
C VAL A 28 -20.86 9.16 -9.12
N GLN A 29 -21.40 10.31 -8.67
CA GLN A 29 -22.76 10.46 -8.17
C GLN A 29 -23.11 9.49 -7.02
N SER A 30 -22.11 9.13 -6.21
CA SER A 30 -22.25 8.24 -5.07
C SER A 30 -22.57 9.02 -3.78
N PRO A 31 -23.31 8.45 -2.82
CA PRO A 31 -23.56 9.07 -1.52
C PRO A 31 -22.39 9.00 -0.56
N HIS A 32 -21.29 8.31 -0.92
CA HIS A 32 -20.15 8.11 -0.06
C HIS A 32 -19.41 9.42 0.23
N LYS A 33 -18.93 9.59 1.47
CA LYS A 33 -18.24 10.77 1.95
C LYS A 33 -16.95 10.35 2.66
N TRP A 34 -15.86 11.04 2.36
CA TRP A 34 -14.55 10.84 2.99
C TRP A 34 -14.62 10.84 4.51
N ASP A 35 -15.21 11.86 5.10
CA ASP A 35 -15.29 12.01 6.57
C ASP A 35 -16.04 10.84 7.20
N LYS A 36 -17.08 10.32 6.52
CA LYS A 36 -17.84 9.18 7.02
C LYS A 36 -17.04 7.89 7.05
N TYR A 37 -16.13 7.70 6.09
CA TYR A 37 -15.20 6.57 6.10
C TYR A 37 -14.19 6.67 7.23
N TRP A 38 -13.73 7.89 7.54
CA TRP A 38 -12.86 8.13 8.69
C TRP A 38 -13.59 7.92 10.03
N GLU A 39 -14.84 8.34 10.17
CA GLU A 39 -15.66 8.02 11.36
C GLU A 39 -15.72 6.50 11.57
N VAL A 40 -16.09 5.74 10.53
CA VAL A 40 -16.18 4.27 10.60
C VAL A 40 -14.83 3.64 10.94
N LEU A 41 -13.73 4.17 10.43
CA LEU A 41 -12.38 3.69 10.75
C LEU A 41 -12.03 3.91 12.23
N LEU A 42 -12.36 5.08 12.78
CA LEU A 42 -12.13 5.39 14.19
C LEU A 42 -13.04 4.56 15.11
N ASP A 43 -14.30 4.36 14.73
CA ASP A 43 -15.22 3.45 15.43
C ASP A 43 -14.67 2.01 15.42
N ALA A 44 -14.13 1.56 14.28
CA ALA A 44 -13.51 0.25 14.17
C ALA A 44 -12.30 0.11 15.11
N ARG A 45 -11.43 1.13 15.18
CA ARG A 45 -10.33 1.18 16.14
C ARG A 45 -10.84 1.01 17.58
N ASP A 46 -11.86 1.74 17.94
CA ASP A 46 -12.38 1.75 19.33
C ASP A 46 -13.08 0.41 19.68
N VAL A 47 -13.70 -0.25 18.70
CA VAL A 47 -14.36 -1.55 18.89
C VAL A 47 -13.38 -2.72 18.84
N PHE A 48 -12.48 -2.76 17.87
CA PHE A 48 -11.61 -3.91 17.63
C PHE A 48 -10.27 -3.82 18.37
N GLY A 49 -9.77 -2.61 18.60
CA GLY A 49 -8.48 -2.32 19.23
C GLY A 49 -7.32 -2.25 18.22
N PRO A 50 -6.11 -1.96 18.70
CA PRO A 50 -4.90 -1.86 17.89
C PRO A 50 -4.67 -3.15 17.06
N GLU A 51 -4.07 -3.00 15.89
CA GLU A 51 -3.73 -4.06 14.93
C GLU A 51 -4.91 -4.85 14.35
N LYS A 52 -6.14 -4.58 14.81
CA LYS A 52 -7.36 -5.27 14.35
C LYS A 52 -8.27 -4.39 13.51
N PHE A 53 -7.79 -3.26 13.06
CA PHE A 53 -8.47 -2.39 12.11
C PHE A 53 -7.47 -1.86 11.08
N GLY A 54 -7.96 -1.40 9.94
CA GLY A 54 -7.08 -0.88 8.91
C GLY A 54 -7.82 -0.35 7.70
N VAL A 55 -7.06 -0.08 6.64
CA VAL A 55 -7.58 0.46 5.38
C VAL A 55 -7.11 -0.33 4.17
N HIS A 56 -7.93 -0.33 3.13
CA HIS A 56 -7.50 -0.59 1.78
C HIS A 56 -7.12 0.72 1.10
N ILE A 57 -6.04 0.71 0.32
CA ILE A 57 -5.54 1.84 -0.46
C ILE A 57 -5.24 1.35 -1.88
N ILE A 58 -5.82 1.99 -2.89
CA ILE A 58 -5.46 1.74 -4.29
C ILE A 58 -4.47 2.84 -4.72
N VAL A 59 -3.30 2.42 -5.16
CA VAL A 59 -2.21 3.32 -5.56
C VAL A 59 -2.19 3.47 -7.08
N GLY A 60 -2.14 4.70 -7.58
CA GLY A 60 -2.04 5.02 -9.00
C GLY A 60 -3.29 5.68 -9.58
N MET A 61 -4.17 6.22 -8.74
CA MET A 61 -5.35 6.95 -9.17
C MET A 61 -5.14 8.46 -9.34
N GLY A 62 -3.87 8.93 -9.27
CA GLY A 62 -3.48 10.32 -9.49
C GLY A 62 -2.95 11.05 -8.25
N GLU A 63 -2.77 10.34 -7.14
CA GLU A 63 -2.06 10.82 -5.95
C GLU A 63 -0.54 10.79 -6.16
N THR A 64 0.17 11.52 -5.32
CA THR A 64 1.63 11.43 -5.22
C THR A 64 2.05 10.28 -4.29
N GLU A 65 3.30 9.82 -4.39
CA GLU A 65 3.86 8.86 -3.45
C GLU A 65 3.87 9.41 -2.02
N HIS A 66 4.07 10.73 -1.89
CA HIS A 66 4.00 11.44 -0.61
C HIS A 66 2.59 11.35 0.01
N ASP A 67 1.53 11.54 -0.77
CA ASP A 67 0.15 11.43 -0.27
C ASP A 67 -0.13 10.03 0.27
N VAL A 68 0.26 8.99 -0.48
CA VAL A 68 0.10 7.60 -0.05
C VAL A 68 0.86 7.33 1.25
N LEU A 69 2.14 7.69 1.31
CA LEU A 69 2.97 7.38 2.48
C LEU A 69 2.56 8.19 3.72
N ARG A 70 2.03 9.40 3.55
CA ARG A 70 1.40 10.15 4.65
C ARG A 70 0.14 9.47 5.17
N LEU A 71 -0.70 8.94 4.28
CA LEU A 71 -1.86 8.15 4.70
C LEU A 71 -1.42 6.89 5.45
N VAL A 72 -0.46 6.13 4.90
CA VAL A 72 0.14 4.95 5.55
C VAL A 72 0.62 5.29 6.96
N GLN A 73 1.40 6.38 7.11
CA GLN A 73 1.90 6.83 8.41
C GLN A 73 0.76 7.15 9.38
N ARG A 74 -0.26 7.86 8.91
CA ARG A 74 -1.41 8.21 9.75
C ARG A 74 -2.14 6.99 10.28
N ILE A 75 -2.29 5.95 9.46
CA ILE A 75 -2.95 4.70 9.87
C ILE A 75 -2.09 3.96 10.90
N VAL A 76 -0.77 3.88 10.70
CA VAL A 76 0.16 3.27 11.67
C VAL A 76 0.17 4.04 12.99
N ASP A 77 0.18 5.37 12.95
CA ASP A 77 0.11 6.22 14.15
C ASP A 77 -1.20 6.02 14.95
N LEU A 78 -2.27 5.59 14.29
CA LEU A 78 -3.53 5.20 14.94
C LEU A 78 -3.52 3.75 15.46
N GLY A 79 -2.47 2.97 15.16
CA GLY A 79 -2.36 1.55 15.50
C GLY A 79 -3.07 0.62 14.51
N GLY A 80 -3.39 1.09 13.30
CA GLY A 80 -4.02 0.32 12.24
C GLY A 80 -3.02 -0.28 11.25
N HIS A 81 -3.53 -1.08 10.32
CA HIS A 81 -2.74 -1.70 9.26
C HIS A 81 -3.12 -1.18 7.87
N ASN A 82 -2.18 -1.26 6.94
CA ASN A 82 -2.33 -0.81 5.55
C ASN A 82 -2.31 -1.99 4.59
N HIS A 83 -3.38 -2.14 3.81
CA HIS A 83 -3.44 -3.09 2.71
C HIS A 83 -3.50 -2.32 1.39
N MET A 84 -2.49 -2.50 0.53
CA MET A 84 -2.37 -1.73 -0.71
C MET A 84 -2.62 -2.59 -1.94
N PHE A 85 -3.28 -1.98 -2.92
CA PHE A 85 -3.50 -2.51 -4.25
C PHE A 85 -2.88 -1.59 -5.29
N CYS A 86 -2.30 -2.17 -6.33
CA CYS A 86 -1.79 -1.44 -7.48
C CYS A 86 -2.94 -1.20 -8.46
N PHE A 87 -3.22 0.05 -8.81
CA PHE A 87 -4.25 0.34 -9.80
C PHE A 87 -3.85 -0.23 -11.18
N PHE A 88 -4.77 -0.90 -11.81
CA PHE A 88 -4.74 -1.17 -13.26
C PHE A 88 -6.12 -0.91 -13.86
N PRO A 89 -6.19 -0.41 -15.11
CA PRO A 89 -7.46 -0.09 -15.74
C PRO A 89 -8.22 -1.38 -16.08
N GLU A 90 -9.41 -1.54 -15.54
CA GLU A 90 -10.30 -2.64 -15.87
C GLU A 90 -11.20 -2.23 -17.04
N GLN A 91 -11.23 -3.04 -18.08
CA GLN A 91 -12.00 -2.76 -19.29
C GLN A 91 -13.48 -2.60 -18.98
N GLY A 92 -14.09 -1.54 -19.48
CA GLY A 92 -15.51 -1.20 -19.27
C GLY A 92 -15.79 -0.47 -17.96
N SER A 93 -14.78 -0.21 -17.12
CA SER A 93 -14.94 0.68 -15.97
C SER A 93 -14.86 2.16 -16.37
N LEU A 94 -15.32 3.05 -15.49
CA LEU A 94 -15.19 4.51 -15.72
C LEU A 94 -13.73 4.99 -15.76
N MET A 95 -12.79 4.15 -15.34
CA MET A 95 -11.37 4.45 -15.25
C MET A 95 -10.54 3.65 -16.26
N ASP A 96 -11.13 2.95 -17.21
CA ASP A 96 -10.43 2.11 -18.20
C ASP A 96 -9.52 2.89 -19.16
N HIS A 97 -9.75 4.21 -19.25
CA HIS A 97 -8.94 5.14 -20.05
C HIS A 97 -7.68 5.63 -19.32
N LEU A 98 -7.52 5.36 -18.02
CA LEU A 98 -6.36 5.77 -17.25
C LEU A 98 -5.19 4.81 -17.47
N PRO A 99 -3.93 5.28 -17.38
CA PRO A 99 -2.78 4.39 -17.43
C PRO A 99 -2.71 3.50 -16.17
N ALA A 100 -2.21 2.29 -16.32
CA ALA A 100 -1.83 1.47 -15.18
C ALA A 100 -0.71 2.15 -14.37
N THR A 101 -0.66 1.88 -13.07
CA THR A 101 0.38 2.42 -12.18
C THR A 101 1.78 2.05 -12.69
N PRO A 102 2.67 3.02 -12.89
CA PRO A 102 4.07 2.74 -13.22
C PRO A 102 4.72 1.84 -12.16
N ARG A 103 5.48 0.83 -12.61
CA ARG A 103 6.08 -0.15 -11.70
C ARG A 103 7.13 0.44 -10.78
N ASP A 104 7.85 1.47 -11.20
CA ASP A 104 8.79 2.20 -10.36
C ASP A 104 8.09 2.95 -9.22
N GLN A 105 6.97 3.63 -9.49
CA GLN A 105 6.11 4.23 -8.47
C GLN A 105 5.61 3.19 -7.48
N TRP A 106 5.03 2.09 -8.00
CA TRP A 106 4.53 1.02 -7.16
C TRP A 106 5.61 0.46 -6.22
N ARG A 107 6.82 0.18 -6.74
CA ARG A 107 7.94 -0.34 -5.92
C ARG A 107 8.38 0.63 -4.84
N ARG A 108 8.47 1.93 -5.14
CA ARG A 108 8.83 2.93 -4.12
C ARG A 108 7.78 3.01 -3.02
N VAL A 109 6.49 2.99 -3.38
CA VAL A 109 5.40 3.02 -2.40
C VAL A 109 5.38 1.74 -1.56
N GLN A 110 5.55 0.55 -2.17
CA GLN A 110 5.66 -0.71 -1.42
C GLN A 110 6.81 -0.68 -0.41
N LEU A 111 7.98 -0.20 -0.83
CA LEU A 111 9.15 -0.07 0.04
C LEU A 111 8.89 0.91 1.18
N GLY A 112 8.40 2.12 0.88
CA GLY A 112 8.07 3.13 1.89
C GLY A 112 7.04 2.64 2.90
N ARG A 113 5.96 2.00 2.43
CA ARG A 113 4.96 1.38 3.29
C ARG A 113 5.58 0.33 4.22
N TYR A 114 6.40 -0.59 3.70
CA TYR A 114 7.05 -1.61 4.50
C TYR A 114 7.96 -1.02 5.59
N LEU A 115 8.69 0.03 5.24
CA LEU A 115 9.56 0.72 6.19
C LEU A 115 8.75 1.37 7.34
N ILE A 116 7.62 1.97 7.02
CA ILE A 116 6.74 2.58 8.02
C ILE A 116 6.05 1.50 8.88
N ASP A 117 5.45 0.48 8.25
CA ASP A 117 4.68 -0.56 8.95
C ASP A 117 5.56 -1.44 9.86
N TYR A 118 6.80 -1.78 9.43
CA TYR A 118 7.58 -2.84 10.07
C TYR A 118 8.98 -2.45 10.52
N ARG A 119 9.47 -1.27 10.13
CA ARG A 119 10.84 -0.85 10.46
C ARG A 119 10.89 0.44 11.28
N GLY A 120 9.74 0.97 11.67
CA GLY A 120 9.64 2.20 12.46
C GLY A 120 10.10 3.46 11.73
N ALA A 121 10.25 3.40 10.39
CA ALA A 121 10.56 4.59 9.61
C ALA A 121 9.41 5.60 9.68
N ARG A 122 9.75 6.87 9.50
CA ARG A 122 8.75 7.95 9.51
C ARG A 122 8.77 8.69 8.18
N VAL A 123 7.59 8.96 7.65
CA VAL A 123 7.44 9.72 6.39
C VAL A 123 8.11 11.08 6.46
N ASP A 124 8.13 11.71 7.62
CA ASP A 124 8.75 13.02 7.84
C ASP A 124 10.29 12.98 7.72
N HIS A 125 10.91 11.82 7.78
CA HIS A 125 12.35 11.62 7.56
C HIS A 125 12.69 11.23 6.11
N MET A 126 11.69 10.95 5.29
CA MET A 126 11.86 10.67 3.87
C MET A 126 11.98 11.98 3.09
N LYS A 127 12.68 11.96 1.94
CA LYS A 127 12.75 13.11 1.04
C LYS A 127 11.97 12.84 -0.23
N PHE A 128 11.28 13.87 -0.68
CA PHE A 128 10.45 13.82 -1.88
C PHE A 128 10.91 14.90 -2.86
N ASP A 129 10.81 14.62 -4.14
CA ASP A 129 11.04 15.63 -5.18
C ASP A 129 9.83 16.58 -5.34
N GLY A 130 9.95 17.54 -6.24
CA GLY A 130 8.88 18.51 -6.51
C GLY A 130 7.58 17.94 -7.07
N GLN A 131 7.56 16.64 -7.40
CA GLN A 131 6.39 15.90 -7.87
C GLN A 131 5.85 14.94 -6.79
N GLY A 132 6.42 14.99 -5.58
CA GLY A 132 6.02 14.12 -4.47
C GLY A 132 6.50 12.68 -4.60
N ARG A 133 7.48 12.40 -5.46
CA ARG A 133 8.11 11.10 -5.60
C ARG A 133 9.20 10.93 -4.54
N VAL A 134 9.28 9.76 -3.89
CA VAL A 134 10.35 9.44 -2.93
C VAL A 134 11.70 9.40 -3.64
N VAL A 135 12.65 10.17 -3.14
CA VAL A 135 14.06 10.19 -3.59
C VAL A 135 15.05 9.73 -2.52
N ASP A 136 14.61 9.69 -1.25
CA ASP A 136 15.41 9.21 -0.14
C ASP A 136 14.46 8.64 0.95
N PHE A 137 14.68 7.41 1.36
CA PHE A 137 13.87 6.75 2.39
C PHE A 137 14.32 7.05 3.82
N GLY A 138 15.35 7.85 4.01
CA GLY A 138 15.88 8.22 5.32
C GLY A 138 16.65 7.12 6.04
N LEU A 139 17.11 6.08 5.31
CA LEU A 139 17.87 4.96 5.85
C LEU A 139 19.28 4.90 5.25
N PRO A 140 20.28 4.38 6.00
CA PRO A 140 21.59 4.08 5.44
C PRO A 140 21.49 3.12 4.25
N GLY A 141 22.26 3.38 3.17
CA GLY A 141 22.15 2.63 1.92
C GLY A 141 22.34 1.12 2.08
N GLY A 142 23.23 0.69 2.95
CA GLY A 142 23.46 -0.74 3.22
C GLY A 142 22.23 -1.43 3.85
N GLU A 143 21.56 -0.77 4.78
CA GLU A 143 20.35 -1.29 5.41
C GLU A 143 19.19 -1.33 4.41
N LEU A 144 19.03 -0.29 3.61
CA LEU A 144 18.00 -0.23 2.58
C LEU A 144 18.19 -1.35 1.55
N ASP A 145 19.44 -1.61 1.15
CA ASP A 145 19.78 -2.69 0.22
C ASP A 145 19.43 -4.07 0.79
N ASP A 146 19.73 -4.34 2.07
CA ASP A 146 19.38 -5.60 2.73
C ASP A 146 17.86 -5.82 2.78
N ILE A 147 17.11 -4.75 3.04
CA ILE A 147 15.63 -4.79 3.04
C ILE A 147 15.10 -5.09 1.63
N ILE A 148 15.65 -4.45 0.60
CA ILE A 148 15.26 -4.70 -0.80
C ILE A 148 15.57 -6.15 -1.18
N ASP A 149 16.76 -6.65 -0.83
CA ASP A 149 17.20 -8.00 -1.18
C ASP A 149 16.43 -9.09 -0.44
N SER A 150 15.86 -8.78 0.73
CA SER A 150 14.94 -9.69 1.43
C SER A 150 13.66 -9.99 0.62
N GLY A 151 13.27 -9.11 -0.29
CA GLY A 151 12.03 -9.19 -1.06
C GLY A 151 10.75 -8.91 -0.25
N LEU A 152 10.84 -8.80 1.07
CA LEU A 152 9.68 -8.65 1.96
C LEU A 152 8.78 -7.45 1.62
N PRO A 153 9.32 -6.26 1.28
CA PRO A 153 8.47 -5.11 0.93
C PRO A 153 7.54 -5.34 -0.26
N PHE A 154 7.92 -6.24 -1.17
CA PHE A 154 7.26 -6.44 -2.47
C PHE A 154 6.27 -7.60 -2.49
N ARG A 155 6.09 -8.25 -1.34
CA ARG A 155 5.05 -9.26 -1.16
C ARG A 155 3.67 -8.63 -1.04
N THR A 156 2.64 -9.40 -1.36
CA THR A 156 1.26 -8.96 -1.12
C THR A 156 1.11 -8.59 0.35
N SER A 157 0.57 -7.40 0.60
CA SER A 157 0.10 -7.03 1.92
C SER A 157 -1.29 -7.62 2.10
N GLY A 158 -1.56 -8.21 3.24
CA GLY A 158 -2.87 -8.77 3.58
C GLY A 158 -3.24 -8.38 5.00
N CYS A 159 -4.48 -8.65 5.39
CA CYS A 159 -4.86 -8.54 6.79
C CYS A 159 -4.00 -9.49 7.64
N PRO A 160 -3.64 -9.13 8.89
CA PRO A 160 -2.92 -10.02 9.78
C PRO A 160 -3.61 -11.37 9.94
N GLY A 161 -2.83 -12.45 9.93
CA GLY A 161 -3.34 -13.81 10.13
C GLY A 161 -3.63 -14.08 11.62
N LYS A 162 -4.51 -15.05 11.86
CA LYS A 162 -4.81 -15.53 13.22
C LYS A 162 -3.79 -16.54 13.73
N VAL A 163 -3.12 -17.24 12.82
CA VAL A 163 -2.33 -18.44 13.14
C VAL A 163 -0.87 -18.10 13.38
N ALA A 164 -0.34 -17.14 12.63
CA ALA A 164 1.01 -16.63 12.76
C ALA A 164 1.08 -15.19 12.25
N GLU A 165 1.89 -14.34 12.89
CA GLU A 165 2.00 -12.91 12.57
C GLU A 165 2.56 -12.66 11.17
N ASP A 166 3.37 -13.58 10.65
CA ASP A 166 3.99 -13.54 9.33
C ASP A 166 3.13 -14.12 8.21
N ILE A 167 1.97 -14.69 8.55
CA ILE A 167 1.03 -15.27 7.59
C ILE A 167 -0.21 -14.39 7.48
N SER A 168 -0.36 -13.72 6.34
CA SER A 168 -1.55 -12.92 6.07
C SER A 168 -2.80 -13.79 5.95
N ALA A 169 -3.92 -13.32 6.53
CA ALA A 169 -5.21 -14.00 6.43
C ALA A 169 -5.79 -13.97 5.01
N CYS A 170 -5.44 -12.95 4.23
CA CYS A 170 -5.86 -12.75 2.84
C CYS A 170 -4.63 -12.36 2.02
N VAL A 171 -4.35 -13.13 0.97
CA VAL A 171 -3.25 -12.86 0.04
C VAL A 171 -3.82 -12.94 -1.38
N PRO A 172 -4.45 -11.87 -1.89
CA PRO A 172 -5.01 -11.87 -3.24
C PRO A 172 -3.88 -11.68 -4.27
N PRO A 173 -3.39 -12.74 -4.93
CA PRO A 173 -2.24 -12.63 -5.86
C PRO A 173 -2.59 -11.85 -7.12
N TYR A 174 -3.86 -11.76 -7.46
CA TYR A 174 -4.35 -11.12 -8.67
C TYR A 174 -5.41 -10.04 -8.37
N GLY A 175 -5.47 -9.57 -7.13
CA GLY A 175 -6.42 -8.52 -6.75
C GLY A 175 -6.05 -7.13 -7.28
N ASP A 176 -4.79 -6.96 -7.68
CA ASP A 176 -4.22 -5.69 -8.10
C ASP A 176 -3.44 -5.77 -9.42
N SER A 177 -3.55 -6.88 -10.15
CA SER A 177 -2.82 -7.06 -11.42
C SER A 177 -3.28 -8.31 -12.18
N PRO A 178 -3.13 -8.35 -13.50
CA PRO A 178 -3.39 -9.54 -14.28
C PRO A 178 -2.32 -10.63 -13.98
N PRO A 179 -2.64 -11.92 -14.17
CA PRO A 179 -1.71 -13.02 -13.93
C PRO A 179 -0.39 -12.92 -14.74
N SER A 180 -0.43 -12.26 -15.89
CA SER A 180 0.74 -12.07 -16.76
C SER A 180 1.73 -11.01 -16.26
N ASP A 181 1.30 -10.10 -15.35
CA ASP A 181 2.13 -9.04 -14.81
C ASP A 181 1.80 -8.76 -13.35
N ILE A 182 2.21 -9.68 -12.46
CA ILE A 182 1.97 -9.60 -11.03
C ILE A 182 2.60 -8.32 -10.44
N ALA A 183 1.77 -7.49 -9.81
CA ALA A 183 2.21 -6.27 -9.15
C ALA A 183 2.84 -6.56 -7.79
N SER A 184 2.24 -7.46 -7.01
CA SER A 184 2.73 -7.90 -5.69
C SER A 184 2.98 -9.40 -5.69
N TYR A 185 4.02 -9.84 -5.00
CA TYR A 185 4.39 -11.25 -5.00
C TYR A 185 3.66 -11.99 -3.87
N PRO A 186 2.87 -13.05 -4.16
CA PRO A 186 2.20 -13.85 -3.12
C PRO A 186 3.12 -14.90 -2.48
N PHE A 187 4.39 -14.94 -2.87
CA PHE A 187 5.41 -15.89 -2.43
C PHE A 187 6.73 -15.17 -2.10
N ALA A 188 7.66 -15.87 -1.49
CA ALA A 188 9.02 -15.37 -1.28
C ALA A 188 9.72 -15.13 -2.62
N LEU A 189 10.35 -13.95 -2.77
CA LEU A 189 11.04 -13.59 -4.00
C LEU A 189 12.29 -14.45 -4.18
N GLU A 190 12.50 -14.93 -5.41
CA GLU A 190 13.75 -15.53 -5.84
C GLU A 190 14.74 -14.47 -6.35
N GLY A 191 16.01 -14.81 -6.52
CA GLY A 191 17.03 -13.87 -7.00
C GLY A 191 16.69 -13.19 -8.34
N LYS A 192 15.95 -13.85 -9.23
CA LYS A 192 15.45 -13.25 -10.50
C LYS A 192 14.41 -12.15 -10.24
N ASP A 193 13.55 -12.35 -9.23
CA ASP A 193 12.50 -11.39 -8.86
C ASP A 193 13.11 -10.16 -8.18
N VAL A 194 14.06 -10.38 -7.28
CA VAL A 194 14.84 -9.29 -6.64
C VAL A 194 15.54 -8.44 -7.69
N LYS A 195 16.21 -9.07 -8.68
CA LYS A 195 16.83 -8.34 -9.80
C LYS A 195 15.82 -7.52 -10.61
N LYS A 196 14.62 -8.08 -10.86
CA LYS A 196 13.54 -7.35 -11.53
C LYS A 196 13.09 -6.14 -10.72
N VAL A 197 12.90 -6.30 -9.41
CA VAL A 197 12.49 -5.23 -8.50
C VAL A 197 13.56 -4.13 -8.42
N ARG A 198 14.84 -4.47 -8.27
CA ARG A 198 15.94 -3.50 -8.29
C ARG A 198 15.96 -2.68 -9.56
N LYS A 199 15.79 -3.34 -10.72
CA LYS A 199 15.68 -2.66 -12.01
C LYS A 199 14.49 -1.68 -12.04
N GLN A 200 13.34 -2.08 -11.49
CA GLN A 200 12.15 -1.23 -11.40
C GLN A 200 12.35 -0.03 -10.48
N LEU A 201 13.11 -0.19 -9.40
CA LEU A 201 13.50 0.91 -8.49
C LEU A 201 14.61 1.82 -9.06
N GLY A 202 15.25 1.43 -10.17
CA GLY A 202 16.42 2.13 -10.69
C GLY A 202 17.69 1.95 -9.82
N ILE A 203 17.74 0.90 -9.01
CA ILE A 203 18.85 0.59 -8.10
C ILE A 203 19.72 -0.50 -8.71
N PRO A 204 21.07 -0.34 -8.77
CA PRO A 204 21.97 -1.36 -9.28
C PRO A 204 21.84 -2.69 -8.52
N ASN A 205 22.01 -3.81 -9.22
CA ASN A 205 22.17 -5.09 -8.54
C ASN A 205 23.48 -5.10 -7.76
N ARG A 206 23.47 -5.72 -6.58
CA ARG A 206 24.74 -6.00 -5.90
C ARG A 206 25.57 -6.95 -6.77
N LEU A 207 26.83 -6.61 -6.95
CA LEU A 207 27.79 -7.55 -7.54
C LEU A 207 28.00 -8.66 -6.51
N VAL A 208 27.61 -9.88 -6.88
CA VAL A 208 27.90 -11.09 -6.10
C VAL A 208 29.32 -11.51 -6.35
#